data_ea294b1744bf063e4246a30d131bc30b
#
_entry.id   ea294b1744bf063e4246a30d131bc30b
#
_cell.length_a   1.000
_cell.length_b   1.000
_cell.length_c   1.000
_cell.angle_alpha   90.00
_cell.angle_beta   90.00
_cell.angle_gamma   90.00
#
_symmetry.space_group_name_H-M   'P 1'
#
loop_
_entity.id
_entity.type
_entity.pdbx_description
1 polymer ?
#
loop_
_entity_poly.entity_id
_entity_poly.type
_entity_poly.pdbx_seq_one_letter_code
_entity_poly.pdbx_strand_id
1 'polypeptide(L)'
;MTQGPLVAAVVLAAGASRRMGRPKHLLPVDLQGRVPLLVHVVEQVLAAPFTQVVVVLGHRADETQALLKGRPVQVVVNEAWREGLSTSVRRGLAALRPEVEAAAFVLGDQVGLTADLLRRLVRAYAETGAPIVAPEHEGRLGNPVLFHRAFFPALKAQRGDRGGRDLLRQHRGEVVTVPVEDPWELWDLDGPEDHARWLAHLTEKSTDAEAKHEET
;
A
#
# COMPACT_ATOMS: atom_id res chain seq x y z
N MET A 1 10.49 -27.22 -10.84
CA MET A 1 10.58 -25.85 -10.33
C MET A 1 9.26 -25.59 -9.62
N THR A 2 9.24 -25.54 -8.30
CA THR A 2 8.06 -25.16 -7.51
C THR A 2 7.75 -23.69 -7.83
N GLN A 3 6.59 -23.41 -8.41
CA GLN A 3 6.12 -22.03 -8.51
C GLN A 3 6.07 -21.44 -7.11
N GLY A 4 6.58 -20.22 -6.93
CA GLY A 4 6.48 -19.49 -5.67
C GLY A 4 5.00 -19.24 -5.30
N PRO A 5 4.73 -18.81 -4.06
CA PRO A 5 3.36 -18.59 -3.57
C PRO A 5 2.64 -17.52 -4.40
N LEU A 6 1.34 -17.72 -4.61
CA LEU A 6 0.50 -16.78 -5.35
C LEU A 6 0.06 -15.64 -4.43
N VAL A 7 0.80 -14.53 -4.47
CA VAL A 7 0.55 -13.34 -3.64
C VAL A 7 -0.12 -12.25 -4.46
N ALA A 8 -1.21 -11.69 -3.95
CA ALA A 8 -1.88 -10.53 -4.55
C ALA A 8 -1.58 -9.25 -3.79
N ALA A 9 -1.77 -8.09 -4.44
CA ALA A 9 -1.83 -6.80 -3.79
C ALA A 9 -3.25 -6.22 -3.84
N VAL A 10 -3.71 -5.65 -2.73
CA VAL A 10 -4.96 -4.92 -2.61
C VAL A 10 -4.64 -3.48 -2.21
N VAL A 11 -4.73 -2.55 -3.16
CA VAL A 11 -4.51 -1.12 -2.92
C VAL A 11 -5.82 -0.49 -2.44
N LEU A 12 -5.82 0.04 -1.22
CA LEU A 12 -6.98 0.64 -0.57
C LEU A 12 -7.00 2.15 -0.80
N ALA A 13 -7.78 2.62 -1.78
CA ALA A 13 -7.82 4.01 -2.23
C ALA A 13 -9.25 4.59 -2.25
N ALA A 14 -10.12 4.14 -1.34
CA ALA A 14 -11.54 4.53 -1.33
C ALA A 14 -11.85 5.76 -0.46
N GLY A 15 -10.88 6.30 0.29
CA GLY A 15 -11.07 7.35 1.28
C GLY A 15 -11.37 8.74 0.70
N ALA A 16 -12.10 9.57 1.48
CA ALA A 16 -12.53 10.92 1.06
C ALA A 16 -11.50 12.03 1.24
N SER A 17 -10.31 11.76 1.79
CA SER A 17 -9.23 12.75 1.98
C SER A 17 -9.66 14.01 2.75
N ARG A 18 -10.52 13.87 3.79
CA ARG A 18 -11.18 15.00 4.47
C ARG A 18 -10.20 16.03 5.03
N ARG A 19 -9.08 15.58 5.62
CA ARG A 19 -8.04 16.46 6.20
C ARG A 19 -7.26 17.24 5.15
N MET A 20 -7.14 16.68 3.95
CA MET A 20 -6.44 17.30 2.83
C MET A 20 -7.25 18.42 2.15
N GLY A 21 -8.58 18.50 2.33
CA GLY A 21 -9.47 19.45 1.67
C GLY A 21 -9.63 19.26 0.15
N ARG A 22 -8.88 18.33 -0.42
CA ARG A 22 -8.91 17.94 -1.84
C ARG A 22 -8.58 16.46 -1.99
N PRO A 23 -8.93 15.80 -3.12
CA PRO A 23 -8.65 14.39 -3.32
C PRO A 23 -7.15 14.11 -3.34
N LYS A 24 -6.61 13.48 -2.29
CA LYS A 24 -5.18 13.23 -2.15
C LYS A 24 -4.60 12.32 -3.24
N HIS A 25 -5.41 11.40 -3.77
CA HIS A 25 -5.00 10.48 -4.84
C HIS A 25 -4.61 11.20 -6.14
N LEU A 26 -5.10 12.44 -6.33
CA LEU A 26 -4.79 13.31 -7.48
C LEU A 26 -3.60 14.23 -7.24
N LEU A 27 -3.06 14.29 -6.00
CA LEU A 27 -1.96 15.18 -5.69
C LEU A 27 -0.68 14.72 -6.38
N PRO A 28 0.06 15.63 -7.03
CA PRO A 28 1.37 15.30 -7.56
C PRO A 28 2.36 15.05 -6.40
N VAL A 29 3.17 14.02 -6.53
CA VAL A 29 4.14 13.60 -5.50
C VAL A 29 5.57 13.55 -6.00
N ASP A 30 5.82 13.98 -7.25
CA ASP A 30 7.14 14.19 -7.84
C ASP A 30 7.50 15.69 -7.88
N LEU A 31 8.77 16.01 -7.97
CA LEU A 31 9.26 17.40 -8.02
C LEU A 31 8.80 18.16 -9.26
N GLN A 32 8.44 17.47 -10.35
CA GLN A 32 7.92 18.04 -11.57
C GLN A 32 6.41 18.28 -11.56
N GLY A 33 5.71 17.85 -10.51
CA GLY A 33 4.27 18.05 -10.36
C GLY A 33 3.40 17.23 -11.33
N ARG A 34 3.90 16.09 -11.85
CA ARG A 34 3.26 15.32 -12.92
C ARG A 34 2.70 13.98 -12.50
N VAL A 35 3.22 13.38 -11.43
CA VAL A 35 2.85 12.01 -11.01
C VAL A 35 1.84 12.07 -9.86
N PRO A 36 0.56 11.74 -10.10
CA PRO A 36 -0.43 11.65 -9.02
C PRO A 36 -0.07 10.58 -7.99
N LEU A 37 -0.39 10.81 -6.71
CA LEU A 37 -0.11 9.89 -5.60
C LEU A 37 -0.56 8.46 -5.87
N LEU A 38 -1.80 8.26 -6.33
CA LEU A 38 -2.29 6.91 -6.59
C LEU A 38 -1.53 6.23 -7.73
N VAL A 39 -1.14 6.98 -8.75
CA VAL A 39 -0.31 6.46 -9.85
C VAL A 39 1.04 6.02 -9.32
N HIS A 40 1.69 6.86 -8.51
CA HIS A 40 2.96 6.52 -7.86
C HIS A 40 2.85 5.21 -7.07
N VAL A 41 1.88 5.09 -6.16
CA VAL A 41 1.68 3.87 -5.35
C VAL A 41 1.44 2.65 -6.23
N VAL A 42 0.58 2.76 -7.26
CA VAL A 42 0.26 1.64 -8.15
C VAL A 42 1.47 1.21 -8.98
N GLU A 43 2.31 2.12 -9.44
CA GLU A 43 3.55 1.78 -10.16
C GLU A 43 4.54 1.02 -9.26
N GLN A 44 4.67 1.40 -7.98
CA GLN A 44 5.49 0.63 -7.04
C GLN A 44 4.95 -0.79 -6.85
N VAL A 45 3.62 -0.94 -6.75
CA VAL A 45 2.97 -2.25 -6.63
C VAL A 45 3.17 -3.09 -7.90
N LEU A 46 3.02 -2.51 -9.08
CA LEU A 46 3.22 -3.21 -10.36
C LEU A 46 4.67 -3.62 -10.62
N ALA A 47 5.64 -2.92 -10.02
CA ALA A 47 7.06 -3.26 -10.10
C ALA A 47 7.48 -4.36 -9.10
N ALA A 48 6.56 -4.87 -8.27
CA ALA A 48 6.76 -5.96 -7.32
C ALA A 48 6.12 -7.27 -7.83
N PRO A 49 6.52 -8.46 -7.33
CA PRO A 49 6.13 -9.75 -7.90
C PRO A 49 4.74 -10.22 -7.44
N PHE A 50 3.73 -9.37 -7.58
CA PHE A 50 2.33 -9.75 -7.31
C PHE A 50 1.70 -10.43 -8.53
N THR A 51 0.96 -11.51 -8.29
CA THR A 51 0.27 -12.27 -9.35
C THR A 51 -1.10 -11.68 -9.73
N GLN A 52 -1.64 -10.79 -8.89
CA GLN A 52 -2.85 -10.02 -9.12
C GLN A 52 -2.74 -8.69 -8.37
N VAL A 53 -3.15 -7.60 -9.01
CA VAL A 53 -3.26 -6.28 -8.37
C VAL A 53 -4.70 -5.80 -8.45
N VAL A 54 -5.32 -5.58 -7.29
CA VAL A 54 -6.67 -5.05 -7.13
C VAL A 54 -6.59 -3.66 -6.54
N VAL A 55 -7.21 -2.66 -7.18
CA VAL A 55 -7.32 -1.29 -6.64
C VAL A 55 -8.77 -1.03 -6.24
N VAL A 56 -8.98 -0.76 -4.96
CA VAL A 56 -10.30 -0.47 -4.39
C VAL A 56 -10.51 1.04 -4.33
N LEU A 57 -11.41 1.54 -5.15
CA LEU A 57 -11.81 2.96 -5.20
C LEU A 57 -13.14 3.18 -4.47
N GLY A 58 -13.46 4.43 -4.14
CA GLY A 58 -14.72 4.78 -3.48
C GLY A 58 -15.10 6.24 -3.73
N HIS A 59 -14.69 7.17 -2.87
CA HIS A 59 -14.96 8.59 -3.08
C HIS A 59 -14.33 9.08 -4.40
N ARG A 60 -15.15 9.69 -5.28
CA ARG A 60 -14.74 10.18 -6.62
C ARG A 60 -14.09 9.08 -7.47
N ALA A 61 -14.66 7.88 -7.44
CA ALA A 61 -14.11 6.70 -8.12
C ALA A 61 -13.87 6.95 -9.62
N ASP A 62 -14.78 7.63 -10.33
CA ASP A 62 -14.68 7.88 -11.78
C ASP A 62 -13.40 8.68 -12.13
N GLU A 63 -13.14 9.76 -11.38
CA GLU A 63 -11.95 10.60 -11.59
C GLU A 63 -10.66 9.83 -11.29
N THR A 64 -10.67 9.07 -10.19
CA THR A 64 -9.53 8.30 -9.74
C THR A 64 -9.26 7.11 -10.67
N GLN A 65 -10.32 6.47 -11.19
CA GLN A 65 -10.20 5.37 -12.14
C GLN A 65 -9.56 5.81 -13.46
N ALA A 66 -9.84 7.03 -13.90
CA ALA A 66 -9.25 7.57 -15.13
C ALA A 66 -7.70 7.60 -15.08
N LEU A 67 -7.11 7.80 -13.89
CA LEU A 67 -5.67 7.77 -13.68
C LEU A 67 -5.05 6.38 -13.94
N LEU A 68 -5.84 5.32 -13.78
CA LEU A 68 -5.38 3.94 -13.86
C LEU A 68 -5.56 3.33 -15.26
N LYS A 69 -6.08 4.09 -16.22
CA LYS A 69 -6.31 3.61 -17.59
C LYS A 69 -5.03 3.09 -18.23
N GLY A 70 -5.10 1.90 -18.81
CA GLY A 70 -3.97 1.24 -19.50
C GLY A 70 -3.00 0.50 -18.57
N ARG A 71 -3.21 0.54 -17.23
CA ARG A 71 -2.42 -0.24 -16.27
C ARG A 71 -3.00 -1.64 -16.05
N PRO A 72 -2.17 -2.66 -15.87
CA PRO A 72 -2.62 -4.04 -15.67
C PRO A 72 -3.14 -4.27 -14.23
N VAL A 73 -4.17 -3.53 -13.83
CA VAL A 73 -4.80 -3.61 -12.51
C VAL A 73 -6.31 -3.88 -12.65
N GLN A 74 -6.86 -4.61 -11.69
CA GLN A 74 -8.30 -4.78 -11.55
C GLN A 74 -8.85 -3.68 -10.65
N VAL A 75 -9.64 -2.77 -11.20
CA VAL A 75 -10.33 -1.74 -10.42
C VAL A 75 -11.67 -2.26 -9.93
N VAL A 76 -11.96 -2.04 -8.64
CA VAL A 76 -13.27 -2.33 -8.03
C VAL A 76 -13.75 -1.11 -7.24
N VAL A 77 -15.03 -0.77 -7.39
CA VAL A 77 -15.63 0.36 -6.66
C VAL A 77 -16.29 -0.15 -5.38
N ASN A 78 -15.99 0.49 -4.26
CA ASN A 78 -16.63 0.28 -2.98
C ASN A 78 -17.65 1.40 -2.73
N GLU A 79 -18.92 1.15 -2.97
CA GLU A 79 -20.00 2.12 -2.75
C GLU A 79 -20.23 2.41 -1.25
N ALA A 80 -19.92 1.41 -0.38
CA ALA A 80 -20.06 1.50 1.07
C ALA A 80 -18.84 2.13 1.76
N TRP A 81 -17.98 2.87 1.04
CA TRP A 81 -16.73 3.42 1.57
C TRP A 81 -16.92 4.31 2.82
N ARG A 82 -18.12 4.94 2.97
CA ARG A 82 -18.45 5.77 4.14
C ARG A 82 -18.57 4.99 5.45
N GLU A 83 -18.80 3.69 5.37
CA GLU A 83 -18.92 2.78 6.52
C GLU A 83 -17.56 2.36 7.10
N GLY A 84 -16.45 2.85 6.52
CA GLY A 84 -15.11 2.66 7.01
C GLY A 84 -14.25 1.68 6.19
N LEU A 85 -12.96 1.62 6.57
CA LEU A 85 -11.91 0.90 5.86
C LEU A 85 -12.22 -0.59 5.66
N SER A 86 -12.91 -1.21 6.63
CA SER A 86 -13.28 -2.63 6.58
C SER A 86 -14.12 -3.00 5.34
N THR A 87 -14.93 -2.06 4.81
CA THR A 87 -15.70 -2.30 3.59
C THR A 87 -14.81 -2.38 2.36
N SER A 88 -13.75 -1.57 2.32
CA SER A 88 -12.75 -1.61 1.25
C SER A 88 -11.93 -2.90 1.30
N VAL A 89 -11.54 -3.34 2.50
CA VAL A 89 -10.86 -4.64 2.69
C VAL A 89 -11.74 -5.78 2.19
N ARG A 90 -13.03 -5.81 2.57
CA ARG A 90 -13.99 -6.83 2.08
C ARG A 90 -14.14 -6.81 0.56
N ARG A 91 -14.23 -5.60 -0.02
CA ARG A 91 -14.38 -5.44 -1.48
C ARG A 91 -13.15 -5.93 -2.22
N GLY A 92 -11.96 -5.61 -1.73
CA GLY A 92 -10.70 -6.09 -2.28
C GLY A 92 -10.57 -7.61 -2.19
N LEU A 93 -10.84 -8.20 -1.02
CA LEU A 93 -10.81 -9.65 -0.82
C LEU A 93 -11.82 -10.41 -1.69
N ALA A 94 -12.97 -9.82 -1.99
CA ALA A 94 -13.98 -10.42 -2.86
C ALA A 94 -13.56 -10.46 -4.34
N ALA A 95 -12.61 -9.63 -4.73
CA ALA A 95 -12.08 -9.55 -6.10
C ALA A 95 -10.85 -10.44 -6.34
N LEU A 96 -10.31 -11.05 -5.28
CA LEU A 96 -9.16 -11.95 -5.41
C LEU A 96 -9.56 -13.27 -6.06
N ARG A 97 -8.66 -13.78 -6.90
CA ARG A 97 -8.79 -15.11 -7.49
C ARG A 97 -8.74 -16.19 -6.39
N PRO A 98 -9.48 -17.31 -6.55
CA PRO A 98 -9.55 -18.36 -5.52
C PRO A 98 -8.19 -19.00 -5.16
N GLU A 99 -7.26 -19.03 -6.10
CA GLU A 99 -5.93 -19.60 -5.92
C GLU A 99 -4.96 -18.72 -5.15
N VAL A 100 -5.28 -17.44 -4.91
CA VAL A 100 -4.42 -16.53 -4.14
C VAL A 100 -4.22 -17.05 -2.72
N GLU A 101 -2.96 -17.19 -2.32
CA GLU A 101 -2.56 -17.75 -1.01
C GLU A 101 -2.36 -16.66 0.05
N ALA A 102 -1.95 -15.46 -0.37
CA ALA A 102 -1.75 -14.33 0.52
C ALA A 102 -2.06 -13.00 -0.19
N ALA A 103 -2.38 -11.96 0.58
CA ALA A 103 -2.60 -10.63 0.04
C ALA A 103 -1.90 -9.56 0.86
N ALA A 104 -1.17 -8.67 0.20
CA ALA A 104 -0.62 -7.45 0.78
C ALA A 104 -1.66 -6.33 0.68
N PHE A 105 -2.02 -5.72 1.82
CA PHE A 105 -2.90 -4.56 1.87
C PHE A 105 -2.07 -3.29 1.88
N VAL A 106 -2.12 -2.57 0.77
CA VAL A 106 -1.37 -1.35 0.51
C VAL A 106 -2.29 -0.15 0.69
N LEU A 107 -1.86 0.86 1.45
CA LEU A 107 -2.62 2.10 1.55
C LEU A 107 -2.36 2.97 0.32
N GLY A 108 -3.43 3.49 -0.30
CA GLY A 108 -3.34 4.34 -1.50
C GLY A 108 -2.79 5.75 -1.24
N ASP A 109 -2.42 6.05 0.00
CA ASP A 109 -1.83 7.32 0.45
C ASP A 109 -0.39 7.17 0.97
N GLN A 110 0.18 5.98 0.92
CA GLN A 110 1.54 5.70 1.34
C GLN A 110 2.53 6.17 0.26
N VAL A 111 2.89 7.45 0.31
CA VAL A 111 3.74 8.09 -0.70
C VAL A 111 5.18 7.59 -0.68
N GLY A 112 5.65 7.15 0.48
CA GLY A 112 7.01 6.62 0.63
C GLY A 112 7.18 5.16 0.20
N LEU A 113 6.09 4.49 -0.20
CA LEU A 113 6.13 3.10 -0.62
C LEU A 113 7.12 2.87 -1.76
N THR A 114 7.95 1.83 -1.62
CA THR A 114 8.90 1.40 -2.64
C THR A 114 8.62 -0.01 -3.14
N ALA A 115 8.92 -0.28 -4.40
CA ALA A 115 8.85 -1.64 -4.95
C ALA A 115 9.82 -2.59 -4.23
N ASP A 116 10.92 -2.08 -3.69
CA ASP A 116 11.89 -2.87 -2.93
C ASP A 116 11.29 -3.37 -1.61
N LEU A 117 10.65 -2.49 -0.84
CA LEU A 117 9.94 -2.90 0.37
C LEU A 117 8.91 -4.01 0.07
N LEU A 118 8.14 -3.84 -0.99
CA LEU A 118 7.16 -4.85 -1.41
C LEU A 118 7.81 -6.19 -1.79
N ARG A 119 8.96 -6.17 -2.49
CA ARG A 119 9.72 -7.39 -2.81
C ARG A 119 10.24 -8.06 -1.55
N ARG A 120 10.74 -7.29 -0.57
CA ARG A 120 11.21 -7.82 0.73
C ARG A 120 10.06 -8.49 1.50
N LEU A 121 8.87 -7.90 1.53
CA LEU A 121 7.68 -8.50 2.16
C LEU A 121 7.27 -9.82 1.49
N VAL A 122 7.18 -9.84 0.15
CA VAL A 122 6.82 -11.06 -0.60
C VAL A 122 7.87 -12.15 -0.41
N ARG A 123 9.15 -11.79 -0.42
CA ARG A 123 10.26 -12.72 -0.17
C ARG A 123 10.17 -13.31 1.24
N ALA A 124 10.00 -12.48 2.27
CA ALA A 124 9.87 -12.94 3.65
C ALA A 124 8.70 -13.92 3.81
N TYR A 125 7.56 -13.65 3.15
CA TYR A 125 6.45 -14.59 3.10
C TYR A 125 6.81 -15.90 2.42
N ALA A 126 7.46 -15.85 1.25
CA ALA A 126 7.83 -17.04 0.49
C ALA A 126 8.85 -17.94 1.24
N GLU A 127 9.76 -17.34 1.99
CA GLU A 127 10.80 -18.04 2.75
C GLU A 127 10.28 -18.65 4.06
N THR A 128 9.33 -17.97 4.71
CA THR A 128 8.89 -18.37 6.06
C THR A 128 7.51 -19.06 6.10
N GLY A 129 6.67 -18.83 5.09
CA GLY A 129 5.25 -19.22 5.13
C GLY A 129 4.46 -18.53 6.25
N ALA A 130 4.98 -17.41 6.78
CA ALA A 130 4.42 -16.74 7.95
C ALA A 130 2.96 -16.32 7.71
N PRO A 131 2.08 -16.45 8.72
CA PRO A 131 0.68 -16.07 8.58
C PRO A 131 0.49 -14.56 8.38
N ILE A 132 1.42 -13.74 8.88
CA ILE A 132 1.43 -12.29 8.73
C ILE A 132 2.87 -11.81 8.50
N VAL A 133 3.07 -10.92 7.52
CA VAL A 133 4.35 -10.22 7.30
C VAL A 133 4.09 -8.72 7.29
N ALA A 134 4.90 -7.96 8.02
CA ALA A 134 4.76 -6.51 8.09
C ALA A 134 6.13 -5.81 8.14
N PRO A 135 6.26 -4.59 7.61
CA PRO A 135 7.46 -3.80 7.81
C PRO A 135 7.53 -3.30 9.26
N GLU A 136 8.75 -3.14 9.76
CA GLU A 136 9.00 -2.63 11.10
C GLU A 136 10.10 -1.58 11.08
N HIS A 137 9.83 -0.43 11.70
CA HIS A 137 10.81 0.61 11.96
C HIS A 137 10.82 0.92 13.46
N GLU A 138 11.97 0.82 14.13
CA GLU A 138 12.15 1.08 15.56
C GLU A 138 11.09 0.40 16.47
N GLY A 139 10.80 -0.88 16.21
CA GLY A 139 9.84 -1.68 16.98
C GLY A 139 8.38 -1.41 16.66
N ARG A 140 8.08 -0.53 15.70
CA ARG A 140 6.72 -0.20 15.27
C ARG A 140 6.40 -0.85 13.92
N LEU A 141 5.31 -1.60 13.88
CA LEU A 141 4.81 -2.18 12.65
C LEU A 141 4.14 -1.11 11.77
N GLY A 142 4.45 -1.14 10.48
CA GLY A 142 3.90 -0.25 9.45
C GLY A 142 3.02 -0.96 8.42
N ASN A 143 2.74 -0.25 7.34
CA ASN A 143 2.11 -0.78 6.13
C ASN A 143 3.18 -0.86 5.01
N PRO A 144 2.95 -1.70 3.99
CA PRO A 144 1.84 -2.64 3.78
C PRO A 144 1.92 -3.88 4.67
N VAL A 145 0.77 -4.46 5.00
CA VAL A 145 0.72 -5.74 5.74
C VAL A 145 0.27 -6.84 4.80
N LEU A 146 1.02 -7.93 4.77
CA LEU A 146 0.70 -9.14 4.04
C LEU A 146 0.06 -10.16 4.99
N PHE A 147 -1.12 -10.66 4.63
CA PHE A 147 -1.83 -11.70 5.36
C PHE A 147 -1.98 -12.96 4.51
N HIS A 148 -1.66 -14.11 5.09
CA HIS A 148 -2.01 -15.41 4.53
C HIS A 148 -3.53 -15.57 4.46
N ARG A 149 -4.03 -16.34 3.48
CA ARG A 149 -5.47 -16.55 3.24
C ARG A 149 -6.28 -17.04 4.43
N ALA A 150 -5.64 -17.71 5.38
CA ALA A 150 -6.28 -18.14 6.63
C ALA A 150 -6.88 -16.97 7.42
N PHE A 151 -6.36 -15.75 7.26
CA PHE A 151 -6.85 -14.51 7.89
C PHE A 151 -7.97 -13.81 7.10
N PHE A 152 -8.26 -14.21 5.86
CA PHE A 152 -9.30 -13.56 5.05
C PHE A 152 -10.68 -13.59 5.70
N PRO A 153 -11.14 -14.67 6.36
CA PRO A 153 -12.41 -14.64 7.11
C PRO A 153 -12.41 -13.61 8.24
N ALA A 154 -11.31 -13.54 9.03
CA ALA A 154 -11.18 -12.59 10.13
C ALA A 154 -11.12 -11.14 9.63
N LEU A 155 -10.43 -10.86 8.52
CA LEU A 155 -10.41 -9.56 7.85
C LEU A 155 -11.80 -9.16 7.34
N LYS A 156 -12.55 -10.09 6.74
CA LYS A 156 -13.94 -9.87 6.29
C LYS A 156 -14.90 -9.60 7.44
N ALA A 157 -14.62 -10.12 8.64
CA ALA A 157 -15.45 -9.92 9.84
C ALA A 157 -15.25 -8.52 10.47
N GLN A 158 -14.18 -7.79 10.16
CA GLN A 158 -13.93 -6.44 10.69
C GLN A 158 -15.05 -5.45 10.30
N ARG A 159 -15.25 -4.42 11.12
CA ARG A 159 -16.27 -3.38 10.93
C ARG A 159 -15.66 -1.98 11.14
N GLY A 160 -16.26 -0.95 10.51
CA GLY A 160 -15.84 0.45 10.63
C GLY A 160 -14.42 0.67 10.06
N ASP A 161 -13.67 1.57 10.69
CA ASP A 161 -12.30 1.93 10.25
C ASP A 161 -11.22 0.91 10.69
N ARG A 162 -11.65 -0.26 11.14
CA ARG A 162 -10.76 -1.37 11.46
C ARG A 162 -10.36 -2.10 10.18
N GLY A 163 -9.08 -1.98 9.84
CA GLY A 163 -8.44 -2.81 8.81
C GLY A 163 -7.77 -4.03 9.45
N GLY A 164 -6.54 -4.34 9.04
CA GLY A 164 -5.74 -5.42 9.64
C GLY A 164 -5.11 -5.10 11.01
N ARG A 165 -5.18 -3.85 11.50
CA ARG A 165 -4.44 -3.38 12.69
C ARG A 165 -4.79 -4.14 13.98
N ASP A 166 -6.05 -4.46 14.19
CA ASP A 166 -6.46 -5.22 15.37
C ASP A 166 -5.97 -6.67 15.30
N LEU A 167 -6.00 -7.28 14.12
CA LEU A 167 -5.44 -8.61 13.90
C LEU A 167 -3.92 -8.63 14.12
N LEU A 168 -3.21 -7.61 13.63
CA LEU A 168 -1.77 -7.45 13.89
C LEU A 168 -1.46 -7.43 15.39
N ARG A 169 -2.26 -6.70 16.19
CA ARG A 169 -2.05 -6.64 17.65
C ARG A 169 -2.34 -7.98 18.33
N GLN A 170 -3.43 -8.65 17.94
CA GLN A 170 -3.84 -9.92 18.50
C GLN A 170 -2.85 -11.05 18.18
N HIS A 171 -2.24 -11.01 17.00
CA HIS A 171 -1.33 -12.03 16.48
C HIS A 171 0.12 -11.56 16.40
N ARG A 172 0.53 -10.61 17.26
CA ARG A 172 1.88 -10.02 17.17
C ARG A 172 3.01 -11.05 17.24
N GLY A 173 2.82 -12.15 17.99
CA GLY A 173 3.79 -13.25 18.08
C GLY A 173 3.90 -14.10 16.81
N GLU A 174 2.97 -13.95 15.85
CA GLU A 174 2.94 -14.67 14.58
C GLU A 174 3.40 -13.80 13.40
N VAL A 175 3.76 -12.53 13.66
CA VAL A 175 4.21 -11.59 12.64
C VAL A 175 5.69 -11.79 12.38
N VAL A 176 6.05 -12.06 11.13
CA VAL A 176 7.42 -11.91 10.64
C VAL A 176 7.62 -10.46 10.22
N THR A 177 8.63 -9.81 10.78
CA THR A 177 8.93 -8.40 10.49
C THR A 177 10.00 -8.26 9.42
N VAL A 178 9.83 -7.27 8.56
CA VAL A 178 10.83 -6.84 7.58
C VAL A 178 11.37 -5.48 8.05
N PRO A 179 12.67 -5.39 8.41
CA PRO A 179 13.24 -4.15 8.92
C PRO A 179 13.23 -3.06 7.85
N VAL A 180 12.87 -1.84 8.25
CA VAL A 180 12.90 -0.63 7.42
C VAL A 180 13.85 0.35 8.08
N GLU A 181 14.91 0.75 7.38
CA GLU A 181 15.92 1.69 7.88
C GLU A 181 15.47 3.14 7.65
N ASP A 182 14.98 3.45 6.45
CA ASP A 182 14.51 4.78 6.08
C ASP A 182 13.02 4.93 6.46
N PRO A 183 12.67 5.72 7.49
CA PRO A 183 11.28 5.91 7.92
C PRO A 183 10.38 6.47 6.81
N TRP A 184 10.95 7.11 5.80
CA TRP A 184 10.20 7.64 4.67
C TRP A 184 9.54 6.53 3.83
N GLU A 185 10.06 5.28 3.83
CA GLU A 185 9.37 4.15 3.16
C GLU A 185 7.98 3.87 3.74
N LEU A 186 7.71 4.29 4.99
CA LEU A 186 6.44 4.10 5.67
C LEU A 186 5.59 5.38 5.73
N TRP A 187 5.98 6.44 4.99
CA TRP A 187 5.32 7.74 5.05
C TRP A 187 3.99 7.77 4.32
N ASP A 188 2.93 8.17 5.05
CA ASP A 188 1.58 8.36 4.52
C ASP A 188 1.28 9.86 4.36
N LEU A 189 0.48 10.24 3.35
CA LEU A 189 -0.03 11.61 3.20
C LEU A 189 -1.39 11.74 3.88
N ASP A 190 -1.43 12.32 5.06
CA ASP A 190 -2.65 12.57 5.81
C ASP A 190 -3.19 14.00 5.63
N GLY A 191 -2.31 15.00 5.57
CA GLY A 191 -2.63 16.40 5.46
C GLY A 191 -1.70 17.19 4.54
N PRO A 192 -1.99 18.50 4.31
CA PRO A 192 -1.16 19.36 3.45
C PRO A 192 0.30 19.48 3.92
N GLU A 193 0.51 19.40 5.24
CA GLU A 193 1.86 19.47 5.83
C GLU A 193 2.69 18.24 5.47
N ASP A 194 2.08 17.04 5.44
CA ASP A 194 2.78 15.81 5.05
C ASP A 194 3.21 15.87 3.60
N HIS A 195 2.37 16.45 2.74
CA HIS A 195 2.70 16.65 1.33
C HIS A 195 3.87 17.64 1.16
N ALA A 196 3.88 18.75 1.89
CA ALA A 196 4.98 19.71 1.86
C ALA A 196 6.30 19.09 2.35
N ARG A 197 6.25 18.29 3.44
CA ARG A 197 7.41 17.56 3.96
C ARG A 197 7.94 16.53 2.97
N TRP A 198 7.04 15.81 2.30
CA TRP A 198 7.44 14.85 1.26
C TRP A 198 8.20 15.52 0.12
N LEU A 199 7.69 16.64 -0.41
CA LEU A 199 8.36 17.37 -1.49
C LEU A 199 9.72 17.94 -1.04
N ALA A 200 9.83 18.43 0.19
CA ALA A 200 11.11 18.87 0.76
C ALA A 200 12.12 17.73 0.83
N HIS A 201 11.69 16.56 1.34
CA HIS A 201 12.52 15.37 1.38
C HIS A 201 13.05 14.93 0.01
N LEU A 202 12.21 14.97 -1.03
CA LEU A 202 12.64 14.66 -2.39
C LEU A 202 13.69 15.66 -2.90
N THR A 203 13.54 16.94 -2.55
CA THR A 203 14.51 17.99 -2.93
C THR A 203 15.87 17.72 -2.28
N GLU A 204 15.90 17.42 -0.99
CA GLU A 204 17.12 17.07 -0.25
C GLU A 204 17.84 15.86 -0.87
N LYS A 205 17.08 14.77 -1.12
CA LYS A 205 17.63 13.58 -1.78
C LYS A 205 18.21 13.84 -3.17
N SER A 206 17.58 14.73 -3.96
CA SER A 206 18.09 15.10 -5.28
C SER A 206 19.41 15.86 -5.18
N THR A 207 19.51 16.80 -4.25
CA THR A 207 20.74 17.60 -4.02
C THR A 207 21.90 16.72 -3.55
N ASP A 208 21.64 15.77 -2.62
CA ASP A 208 22.66 14.85 -2.13
C ASP A 208 23.15 13.87 -3.22
N ALA A 209 22.28 13.49 -4.15
CA ALA A 209 22.64 12.62 -5.27
C ALA A 209 23.52 13.36 -6.30
N GLU A 210 23.24 14.63 -6.57
CA GLU A 210 24.04 15.48 -7.46
C GLU A 210 25.42 15.74 -6.87
N ALA A 211 25.51 16.07 -5.57
CA ALA A 211 26.80 16.31 -4.88
C ALA A 211 27.72 15.07 -4.92
N LYS A 212 27.19 13.86 -4.75
CA LYS A 212 27.96 12.61 -4.85
C LYS A 212 28.43 12.28 -6.27
N HIS A 213 27.78 12.79 -7.29
CA HIS A 213 28.18 12.59 -8.69
C HIS A 213 29.31 13.55 -9.11
N GLU A 214 29.44 14.72 -8.47
CA GLU A 214 30.49 15.69 -8.74
C GLU A 214 31.82 15.32 -8.07
N GLU A 215 31.80 14.43 -7.06
CA GLU A 215 33.02 13.97 -6.33
C GLU A 215 33.64 12.70 -6.92
N THR A 216 33.05 12.11 -7.99
CA THR A 216 33.55 10.85 -8.62
C THR A 216 34.08 11.08 -10.01
#